data_12fb6bceab78c00854f3529bb1fbf2ed
#
_entry.id   12fb6bceab78c00854f3529bb1fbf2ed
#
_cell.length_a   1.000
_cell.length_b   1.000
_cell.length_c   1.000
_cell.angle_alpha   90.00
_cell.angle_beta   90.00
_cell.angle_gamma   90.00
#
_symmetry.space_group_name_H-M   'P 1'
#
loop_
_entity.id
_entity.type
_entity.pdbx_description
1 polymer ?
#
loop_
_entity_poly.entity_id
_entity_poly.type
_entity_poly.pdbx_seq_one_letter_code
_entity_poly.pdbx_strand_id
1 'polypeptide(L)'
;EDIGNPEKTMGSDSMRYLDLEEVAEPLEKAFETTPILNELGWDEKSSFNGLLSVTPDAGSLIGESPEVRGFWLCEAVWVKDGPGCARLCAESMINGKTQVDMHSFDISRFYPEQKERDFVKSRAFENSQTIYTPAVHPREPYISQREKFVSPFYEREKELGGYFDNEVACWERALAYESNREKLSEYLKDIPVRKNEWDQRHVPYEIANAEHLAMSESVGMINLSHFPIMDIEGPDAEKMLEYLSVAKVGGNTPIGKVIYTNFLDEDGGVHADLTISRLAENKYRIVTGGADGNRDWVLLRNYRDDNSLDVNINIRTHDIATLGLWGPGAEAALGNFVDPSAINLENFPFVTAKNLTLNLSEGKAIDVWAARISYVGESGWEIYLNNNS
;
A
#
# COMPACT_ATOMS: atom_id res chain seq x y z
N GLU A 1 26.28 -17.83 5.14
CA GLU A 1 25.54 -16.94 6.04
C GLU A 1 24.31 -17.63 6.61
N ASP A 2 24.40 -18.00 7.87
CA ASP A 2 23.24 -18.53 8.62
C ASP A 2 22.36 -17.37 9.18
N ILE A 3 22.49 -16.17 8.62
CA ILE A 3 21.72 -14.96 8.98
C ILE A 3 20.23 -15.22 8.88
N GLY A 4 19.81 -16.20 8.11
CA GLY A 4 18.42 -16.45 7.81
C GLY A 4 17.77 -17.63 8.52
N ASN A 5 18.43 -18.32 9.43
CA ASN A 5 17.75 -19.41 10.14
C ASN A 5 17.38 -19.02 11.58
N PRO A 6 16.20 -18.40 11.80
CA PRO A 6 15.76 -18.01 13.14
C PRO A 6 15.62 -19.20 14.08
N GLU A 7 15.47 -20.43 13.58
CA GLU A 7 15.39 -21.63 14.41
C GLU A 7 16.74 -21.96 15.06
N LYS A 8 17.86 -21.65 14.38
CA LYS A 8 19.19 -21.82 14.95
C LYS A 8 19.56 -20.68 15.91
N THR A 9 18.93 -19.53 15.82
CA THR A 9 19.23 -18.34 16.60
C THR A 9 18.28 -18.10 17.76
N MET A 10 17.05 -18.65 17.71
CA MET A 10 16.09 -18.56 18.81
C MET A 10 16.65 -19.23 20.08
N GLY A 11 16.79 -18.43 21.13
CA GLY A 11 17.34 -18.89 22.42
C GLY A 11 18.86 -19.05 22.46
N SER A 12 19.59 -18.57 21.45
CA SER A 12 21.04 -18.50 21.48
C SER A 12 21.53 -17.11 21.94
N ASP A 13 22.80 -17.04 22.34
CA ASP A 13 23.45 -15.78 22.67
C ASP A 13 23.41 -14.82 21.48
N SER A 14 23.20 -13.54 21.76
CA SER A 14 23.16 -12.49 20.74
C SER A 14 24.52 -12.22 20.07
N MET A 15 25.61 -12.74 20.65
CA MET A 15 26.95 -12.71 20.09
C MET A 15 27.52 -14.11 20.01
N ARG A 16 28.20 -14.41 18.90
CA ARG A 16 28.88 -15.67 18.63
C ARG A 16 30.32 -15.39 18.22
N TYR A 17 31.15 -16.41 18.31
CA TYR A 17 32.46 -16.35 17.66
C TYR A 17 32.27 -16.23 16.15
N LEU A 18 33.15 -15.47 15.52
CA LEU A 18 33.16 -15.34 14.09
C LEU A 18 33.57 -16.66 13.44
N ASP A 19 32.76 -17.15 12.50
CA ASP A 19 33.14 -18.24 11.64
C ASP A 19 33.89 -17.71 10.43
N LEU A 20 35.18 -18.06 10.33
CA LEU A 20 36.06 -17.59 9.26
C LEU A 20 35.67 -18.11 7.89
N GLU A 21 35.08 -19.31 7.81
CA GLU A 21 34.62 -19.84 6.54
C GLU A 21 33.43 -19.06 5.98
N GLU A 22 32.54 -18.60 6.85
CA GLU A 22 31.38 -17.79 6.46
C GLU A 22 31.77 -16.39 5.94
N VAL A 23 32.87 -15.82 6.38
CA VAL A 23 33.30 -14.47 6.04
C VAL A 23 34.53 -14.41 5.14
N ALA A 24 35.02 -15.54 4.63
CA ALA A 24 36.25 -15.63 3.86
C ALA A 24 36.19 -14.73 2.59
N GLU A 25 35.15 -14.85 1.78
CA GLU A 25 35.02 -14.06 0.54
C GLU A 25 34.91 -12.54 0.82
N PRO A 26 34.07 -12.04 1.74
CA PRO A 26 34.05 -10.63 2.10
C PRO A 26 35.39 -10.11 2.63
N LEU A 27 36.14 -10.92 3.40
CA LEU A 27 37.45 -10.56 3.89
C LEU A 27 38.48 -10.46 2.77
N GLU A 28 38.54 -11.42 1.85
CA GLU A 28 39.42 -11.34 0.69
C GLU A 28 39.19 -10.06 -0.11
N LYS A 29 37.94 -9.71 -0.37
CA LYS A 29 37.57 -8.45 -1.05
C LYS A 29 37.96 -7.21 -0.24
N ALA A 30 37.86 -7.26 1.09
CA ALA A 30 38.28 -6.17 1.95
C ALA A 30 39.82 -5.98 1.88
N PHE A 31 40.60 -7.06 1.88
CA PHE A 31 42.03 -7.02 1.74
C PHE A 31 42.48 -6.53 0.36
N GLU A 32 41.77 -6.93 -0.71
CA GLU A 32 42.03 -6.42 -2.05
C GLU A 32 41.74 -4.91 -2.16
N THR A 33 40.61 -4.47 -1.59
CA THR A 33 40.17 -3.07 -1.66
C THR A 33 40.99 -2.15 -0.75
N THR A 34 41.47 -2.69 0.36
CA THR A 34 42.22 -1.94 1.41
C THR A 34 43.51 -2.70 1.77
N PRO A 35 44.55 -2.62 0.90
CA PRO A 35 45.74 -3.46 1.02
C PRO A 35 46.49 -3.37 2.35
N ILE A 36 46.39 -2.25 3.08
CA ILE A 36 47.01 -2.09 4.40
C ILE A 36 46.52 -3.12 5.43
N LEU A 37 45.30 -3.69 5.22
CA LEU A 37 44.78 -4.75 6.08
C LEU A 37 45.63 -6.01 6.04
N ASN A 38 46.32 -6.27 4.93
CA ASN A 38 47.25 -7.40 4.80
C ASN A 38 48.49 -7.24 5.71
N GLU A 39 48.89 -5.99 6.00
CA GLU A 39 50.04 -5.70 6.88
C GLU A 39 49.62 -5.66 8.35
N LEU A 40 48.43 -5.11 8.65
CA LEU A 40 47.93 -4.97 10.00
C LEU A 40 47.43 -6.30 10.58
N GLY A 41 46.99 -7.20 9.73
CA GLY A 41 46.33 -8.42 10.15
C GLY A 41 44.96 -8.16 10.79
N TRP A 42 44.45 -9.15 11.46
CA TRP A 42 43.15 -9.13 12.08
C TRP A 42 43.22 -9.82 13.46
N ASP A 43 42.46 -9.33 14.41
CA ASP A 43 42.38 -9.95 15.75
C ASP A 43 41.09 -10.86 15.82
N GLU A 44 41.33 -12.15 15.60
CA GLU A 44 40.27 -13.18 15.65
C GLU A 44 39.61 -13.22 17.04
N LYS A 45 40.36 -12.96 18.12
CA LYS A 45 39.83 -13.07 19.49
C LYS A 45 38.85 -11.97 19.86
N SER A 46 39.03 -10.78 19.29
CA SER A 46 38.11 -9.66 19.51
C SER A 46 36.98 -9.60 18.49
N SER A 47 37.03 -10.45 17.49
CA SER A 47 36.00 -10.53 16.44
C SER A 47 34.83 -11.36 16.91
N PHE A 48 33.64 -10.92 16.54
CA PHE A 48 32.39 -11.58 16.90
C PHE A 48 31.35 -11.48 15.79
N ASN A 49 30.41 -12.40 15.77
CA ASN A 49 29.21 -12.36 14.95
C ASN A 49 28.03 -11.97 15.86
N GLY A 50 27.35 -10.86 15.54
CA GLY A 50 26.19 -10.36 16.28
C GLY A 50 24.89 -10.53 15.51
N LEU A 51 23.80 -10.74 16.24
CA LEU A 51 22.47 -10.79 15.65
C LEU A 51 22.01 -9.37 15.30
N LEU A 52 21.50 -9.23 14.08
CA LEU A 52 20.88 -8.01 13.58
C LEU A 52 19.37 -8.21 13.44
N SER A 53 18.58 -7.32 14.03
CA SER A 53 17.13 -7.33 13.84
C SER A 53 16.77 -6.78 12.49
N VAL A 54 16.03 -7.56 11.67
CA VAL A 54 15.54 -7.17 10.35
C VAL A 54 14.05 -7.44 10.28
N THR A 55 13.29 -6.44 9.87
CA THR A 55 11.84 -6.51 9.69
C THR A 55 11.45 -6.86 8.26
N PRO A 56 10.18 -7.16 7.99
CA PRO A 56 9.71 -7.47 6.64
C PRO A 56 9.89 -6.35 5.62
N ASP A 57 10.03 -5.11 6.04
CA ASP A 57 10.25 -3.93 5.19
C ASP A 57 11.57 -3.20 5.49
N ALA A 58 12.44 -3.81 6.31
CA ALA A 58 13.70 -3.27 6.79
C ALA A 58 13.59 -1.97 7.64
N GLY A 59 12.38 -1.51 7.97
CA GLY A 59 12.14 -0.36 8.84
C GLY A 59 12.05 -0.75 10.31
N SER A 60 12.36 0.16 11.24
CA SER A 60 12.18 -0.06 12.67
C SER A 60 10.71 -0.23 13.06
N LEU A 61 10.44 -0.84 14.22
CA LEU A 61 9.11 -1.02 14.80
C LEU A 61 8.98 -0.08 15.98
N ILE A 62 8.25 1.03 15.82
CA ILE A 62 8.09 2.04 16.86
C ILE A 62 6.61 2.36 17.03
N GLY A 63 6.16 2.44 18.27
CA GLY A 63 4.81 2.85 18.59
C GLY A 63 4.06 1.88 19.49
N GLU A 64 2.82 2.23 19.79
CA GLU A 64 1.91 1.39 20.57
C GLU A 64 1.41 0.21 19.72
N SER A 65 1.41 -0.97 20.33
CA SER A 65 0.86 -2.18 19.67
C SER A 65 -0.61 -1.96 19.27
N PRO A 66 -0.98 -2.23 18.03
CA PRO A 66 -2.38 -2.19 17.64
C PRO A 66 -3.23 -3.29 18.30
N GLU A 67 -2.63 -4.35 18.85
CA GLU A 67 -3.34 -5.45 19.51
C GLU A 67 -3.46 -5.27 21.02
N VAL A 68 -2.49 -4.63 21.66
CA VAL A 68 -2.42 -4.53 23.14
C VAL A 68 -2.18 -3.09 23.56
N ARG A 69 -3.23 -2.45 24.04
CA ARG A 69 -3.16 -1.07 24.56
C ARG A 69 -2.17 -0.97 25.72
N GLY A 70 -1.37 0.09 25.72
CA GLY A 70 -0.31 0.33 26.72
C GLY A 70 0.97 -0.47 26.50
N PHE A 71 1.01 -1.37 25.51
CA PHE A 71 2.23 -2.08 25.13
C PHE A 71 2.92 -1.35 23.97
N TRP A 72 4.13 -0.84 24.25
CA TRP A 72 4.91 -0.04 23.32
C TRP A 72 6.13 -0.81 22.84
N LEU A 73 6.45 -0.62 21.57
CA LEU A 73 7.62 -1.22 20.93
C LEU A 73 8.59 -0.13 20.48
N CYS A 74 9.87 -0.44 20.60
CA CYS A 74 10.97 0.30 20.01
C CYS A 74 12.02 -0.75 19.62
N GLU A 75 11.73 -1.50 18.55
CA GLU A 75 12.43 -2.72 18.12
C GLU A 75 13.02 -2.56 16.72
N ALA A 76 13.91 -3.46 16.35
CA ALA A 76 14.66 -3.42 15.10
C ALA A 76 15.34 -2.05 14.87
N VAL A 77 15.78 -1.43 15.96
CA VAL A 77 16.49 -0.15 15.98
C VAL A 77 17.98 -0.43 16.08
N TRP A 78 18.72 0.01 15.09
CA TRP A 78 20.15 -0.21 15.08
C TRP A 78 20.89 0.87 15.85
N VAL A 79 22.16 0.58 16.20
CA VAL A 79 22.99 1.48 17.04
C VAL A 79 22.99 2.92 16.53
N LYS A 80 23.04 3.12 15.21
CA LYS A 80 23.04 4.47 14.60
C LYS A 80 21.71 5.23 14.80
N ASP A 81 20.60 4.53 14.90
CA ASP A 81 19.26 5.11 14.97
C ASP A 81 18.72 5.15 16.41
N GLY A 82 19.37 4.42 17.33
CA GLY A 82 18.91 4.19 18.70
C GLY A 82 18.50 5.45 19.47
N PRO A 83 19.37 6.49 19.58
CA PRO A 83 19.02 7.69 20.34
C PRO A 83 17.82 8.44 19.77
N GLY A 84 17.71 8.53 18.45
CA GLY A 84 16.58 9.18 17.77
C GLY A 84 15.28 8.43 17.95
N CYS A 85 15.29 7.14 17.66
CA CYS A 85 14.11 6.28 17.79
C CYS A 85 13.61 6.20 19.25
N ALA A 86 14.49 6.03 20.20
CA ALA A 86 14.12 6.00 21.62
C ALA A 86 13.49 7.32 22.09
N ARG A 87 14.05 8.46 21.66
CA ARG A 87 13.45 9.77 21.94
C ARG A 87 12.05 9.90 21.36
N LEU A 88 11.87 9.56 20.09
CA LEU A 88 10.58 9.67 19.42
C LEU A 88 9.52 8.70 19.99
N CYS A 89 9.95 7.50 20.37
CA CYS A 89 9.08 6.57 21.10
C CYS A 89 8.60 7.16 22.43
N ALA A 90 9.53 7.74 23.21
CA ALA A 90 9.20 8.38 24.47
C ALA A 90 8.30 9.64 24.29
N GLU A 91 8.55 10.45 23.27
CA GLU A 91 7.69 11.59 22.92
C GLU A 91 6.26 11.12 22.60
N SER A 92 6.12 10.06 21.80
CA SER A 92 4.81 9.48 21.48
C SER A 92 4.09 8.94 22.71
N MET A 93 4.80 8.24 23.60
CA MET A 93 4.23 7.73 24.87
C MET A 93 3.72 8.85 25.79
N ILE A 94 4.44 9.96 25.87
CA ILE A 94 4.15 11.05 26.82
C ILE A 94 3.11 12.03 26.26
N ASN A 95 3.28 12.39 24.98
CA ASN A 95 2.53 13.48 24.34
C ASN A 95 1.44 12.96 23.37
N GLY A 96 1.36 11.64 23.12
CA GLY A 96 0.48 11.05 22.11
C GLY A 96 0.94 11.29 20.67
N LYS A 97 2.03 12.05 20.46
CA LYS A 97 2.56 12.42 19.14
C LYS A 97 4.05 12.72 19.20
N THR A 98 4.67 12.79 18.04
CA THR A 98 6.09 13.15 17.85
C THR A 98 6.23 14.47 17.09
N GLN A 99 7.40 15.13 17.23
CA GLN A 99 7.71 16.36 16.47
C GLN A 99 8.06 16.10 15.01
N VAL A 100 8.39 14.85 14.66
CA VAL A 100 8.70 14.43 13.29
C VAL A 100 7.76 13.31 12.89
N ASP A 101 7.51 13.20 11.60
CA ASP A 101 6.69 12.15 11.05
C ASP A 101 7.31 10.75 11.30
N MET A 102 6.55 9.88 11.98
CA MET A 102 6.92 8.51 12.30
C MET A 102 6.16 7.46 11.46
N HIS A 103 5.43 7.90 10.45
CA HIS A 103 4.59 7.05 9.61
C HIS A 103 5.30 5.77 9.14
N SER A 104 6.50 5.92 8.60
CA SER A 104 7.29 4.79 8.08
C SER A 104 7.79 3.80 9.14
N PHE A 105 7.73 4.18 10.42
CA PHE A 105 8.19 3.36 11.54
C PHE A 105 7.06 2.90 12.45
N ASP A 106 5.84 3.43 12.26
CA ASP A 106 4.67 3.04 13.05
C ASP A 106 4.38 1.56 12.85
N ILE A 107 4.31 0.80 13.95
CA ILE A 107 4.05 -0.64 13.92
C ILE A 107 2.68 -0.98 13.33
N SER A 108 1.73 -0.06 13.39
CA SER A 108 0.39 -0.24 12.82
C SER A 108 0.37 -0.28 11.28
N ARG A 109 1.50 0.03 10.61
CA ARG A 109 1.64 -0.10 9.15
C ARG A 109 1.51 -1.54 8.65
N PHE A 110 1.75 -2.53 9.51
CA PHE A 110 1.68 -3.93 9.12
C PHE A 110 0.26 -4.50 9.20
N TYR A 111 -0.18 -5.10 8.12
CA TYR A 111 -1.40 -5.89 8.08
C TYR A 111 -1.22 -7.22 8.85
N PRO A 112 -2.30 -7.86 9.31
CA PRO A 112 -2.21 -9.12 10.04
C PRO A 112 -1.40 -10.20 9.31
N GLU A 113 -1.54 -10.30 8.00
CA GLU A 113 -0.86 -11.28 7.14
C GLU A 113 0.65 -11.05 7.07
N GLN A 114 1.08 -9.79 7.19
CA GLN A 114 2.51 -9.44 7.23
C GLN A 114 3.17 -9.77 8.57
N LYS A 115 2.38 -10.10 9.60
CA LYS A 115 2.83 -10.55 10.92
C LYS A 115 2.93 -12.07 11.04
N GLU A 116 2.48 -12.81 10.04
CA GLU A 116 2.62 -14.28 10.00
C GLU A 116 4.11 -14.67 10.01
N ARG A 117 4.45 -15.70 10.79
CA ARG A 117 5.85 -16.10 10.99
C ARG A 117 6.61 -16.37 9.69
N ASP A 118 5.98 -17.04 8.74
CA ASP A 118 6.61 -17.38 7.46
C ASP A 118 6.80 -16.15 6.58
N PHE A 119 5.87 -15.18 6.64
CA PHE A 119 6.01 -13.91 5.96
C PHE A 119 7.20 -13.12 6.54
N VAL A 120 7.22 -12.94 7.86
CA VAL A 120 8.31 -12.22 8.55
C VAL A 120 9.66 -12.87 8.26
N LYS A 121 9.76 -14.20 8.37
CA LYS A 121 11.00 -14.93 8.12
C LYS A 121 11.52 -14.73 6.69
N SER A 122 10.65 -14.90 5.69
CA SER A 122 11.03 -14.82 4.28
C SER A 122 11.42 -13.40 3.89
N ARG A 123 10.64 -12.39 4.27
CA ARG A 123 10.89 -10.99 3.95
C ARG A 123 12.08 -10.41 4.70
N ALA A 124 12.23 -10.74 5.99
CA ALA A 124 13.40 -10.33 6.75
C ALA A 124 14.69 -10.94 6.20
N PHE A 125 14.63 -12.21 5.76
CA PHE A 125 15.77 -12.85 5.09
C PHE A 125 16.11 -12.15 3.77
N GLU A 126 15.11 -11.90 2.90
CA GLU A 126 15.31 -11.19 1.63
C GLU A 126 15.90 -9.78 1.86
N ASN A 127 15.36 -9.02 2.82
CA ASN A 127 15.91 -7.72 3.19
C ASN A 127 17.34 -7.82 3.72
N SER A 128 17.67 -8.86 4.50
CA SER A 128 19.02 -9.04 5.02
C SER A 128 20.07 -9.20 3.92
N GLN A 129 19.69 -9.75 2.77
CA GLN A 129 20.58 -9.90 1.61
C GLN A 129 20.90 -8.57 0.92
N THR A 130 20.02 -7.59 1.05
CA THR A 130 20.10 -6.32 0.31
C THR A 130 20.52 -5.14 1.16
N ILE A 131 20.45 -5.25 2.48
CA ILE A 131 20.61 -4.14 3.42
C ILE A 131 21.97 -3.44 3.35
N TYR A 132 23.02 -4.17 2.99
CA TYR A 132 24.37 -3.68 2.77
C TYR A 132 24.82 -3.77 1.31
N THR A 133 23.89 -4.07 0.40
CA THR A 133 24.19 -4.12 -1.03
C THR A 133 24.30 -2.70 -1.59
N PRO A 134 25.34 -2.37 -2.35
CA PRO A 134 25.66 -0.98 -2.70
C PRO A 134 24.61 -0.27 -3.57
N ALA A 135 23.78 -0.98 -4.27
CA ALA A 135 22.78 -0.37 -5.14
C ALA A 135 21.65 -1.35 -5.46
N VAL A 136 20.66 -1.41 -4.60
CA VAL A 136 19.37 -2.03 -4.96
C VAL A 136 18.60 -1.02 -5.80
N HIS A 137 18.10 -1.46 -6.95
CA HIS A 137 17.25 -0.60 -7.76
C HIS A 137 15.96 -0.25 -6.98
N PRO A 138 15.53 1.02 -6.89
CA PRO A 138 14.36 1.43 -6.10
C PRO A 138 13.06 0.73 -6.49
N ARG A 139 13.03 0.11 -7.67
CA ARG A 139 11.87 -0.62 -8.21
C ARG A 139 12.12 -2.12 -8.30
N GLU A 140 13.10 -2.63 -7.59
CA GLU A 140 13.30 -4.07 -7.52
C GLU A 140 12.20 -4.67 -6.64
N PRO A 141 11.34 -5.54 -7.20
CA PRO A 141 10.24 -6.12 -6.46
C PRO A 141 10.77 -7.15 -5.47
N TYR A 142 10.04 -7.35 -4.39
CA TYR A 142 10.25 -8.52 -3.55
C TYR A 142 10.00 -9.80 -4.34
N ILE A 143 10.79 -10.84 -4.04
CA ILE A 143 10.67 -12.17 -4.66
C ILE A 143 9.86 -13.09 -3.75
N SER A 144 10.07 -13.00 -2.42
CA SER A 144 9.38 -13.83 -1.44
C SER A 144 7.96 -13.34 -1.15
N GLN A 145 7.09 -14.24 -0.71
CA GLN A 145 5.73 -13.92 -0.26
C GLN A 145 4.90 -13.13 -1.27
N ARG A 146 5.07 -13.47 -2.56
CA ARG A 146 4.26 -12.92 -3.67
C ARG A 146 2.89 -13.58 -3.70
N GLU A 147 1.96 -12.96 -4.43
CA GLU A 147 0.58 -13.44 -4.64
C GLU A 147 -0.20 -13.67 -3.33
N LYS A 148 0.16 -12.95 -2.25
CA LYS A 148 -0.55 -13.07 -0.97
C LYS A 148 -1.97 -12.54 -1.09
N PHE A 149 -2.13 -11.38 -1.72
CA PHE A 149 -3.41 -10.80 -2.09
C PHE A 149 -3.45 -10.52 -3.59
N VAL A 150 -4.46 -11.07 -4.21
CA VAL A 150 -4.74 -10.87 -5.63
C VAL A 150 -6.19 -10.42 -5.82
N SER A 151 -6.42 -9.56 -6.79
CA SER A 151 -7.76 -9.13 -7.14
C SER A 151 -8.51 -10.23 -7.92
N PRO A 152 -9.85 -10.18 -8.01
CA PRO A 152 -10.59 -11.08 -8.90
C PRO A 152 -10.22 -10.96 -10.39
N PHE A 153 -9.53 -9.88 -10.76
CA PHE A 153 -9.08 -9.62 -12.13
C PHE A 153 -7.68 -10.16 -12.42
N TYR A 154 -6.96 -10.66 -11.43
CA TYR A 154 -5.54 -11.01 -11.49
C TYR A 154 -5.21 -12.00 -12.63
N GLU A 155 -5.97 -13.08 -12.78
CA GLU A 155 -5.73 -14.05 -13.85
C GLU A 155 -5.95 -13.41 -15.23
N ARG A 156 -6.96 -12.54 -15.36
CA ARG A 156 -7.19 -11.81 -16.61
C ARG A 156 -6.07 -10.81 -16.89
N GLU A 157 -5.55 -10.16 -15.88
CA GLU A 157 -4.39 -9.26 -15.99
C GLU A 157 -3.13 -10.02 -16.42
N LYS A 158 -2.92 -11.24 -15.89
CA LYS A 158 -1.83 -12.14 -16.34
C LYS A 158 -1.97 -12.52 -17.80
N GLU A 159 -3.19 -12.90 -18.26
CA GLU A 159 -3.45 -13.19 -19.67
C GLU A 159 -3.16 -12.00 -20.59
N LEU A 160 -3.34 -10.78 -20.12
CA LEU A 160 -3.00 -9.54 -20.82
C LEU A 160 -1.50 -9.23 -20.80
N GLY A 161 -0.70 -10.06 -20.14
CA GLY A 161 0.75 -9.83 -19.98
C GLY A 161 1.04 -8.70 -18.98
N GLY A 162 0.33 -8.68 -17.85
CA GLY A 162 0.56 -7.71 -16.79
C GLY A 162 1.95 -7.83 -16.17
N TYR A 163 2.62 -6.69 -15.97
CA TYR A 163 3.91 -6.58 -15.29
C TYR A 163 3.68 -6.34 -13.79
N PHE A 164 3.72 -7.41 -12.99
CA PHE A 164 3.45 -7.38 -11.55
C PHE A 164 4.72 -7.12 -10.72
N ASP A 165 5.45 -6.07 -11.06
CA ASP A 165 6.68 -5.70 -10.36
C ASP A 165 6.43 -4.70 -9.21
N ASN A 166 5.19 -4.59 -8.77
CA ASN A 166 4.80 -3.70 -7.68
C ASN A 166 3.85 -4.39 -6.70
N GLU A 167 4.39 -4.91 -5.62
CA GLU A 167 3.61 -5.38 -4.49
C GLU A 167 3.55 -4.29 -3.42
N VAL A 168 2.36 -3.95 -2.96
CA VAL A 168 2.14 -3.00 -1.88
C VAL A 168 1.14 -3.58 -0.90
N ALA A 169 1.52 -3.63 0.37
CA ALA A 169 0.68 -4.19 1.44
C ALA A 169 0.12 -5.58 1.08
N CYS A 170 0.98 -6.44 0.53
CA CYS A 170 0.67 -7.79 0.05
C CYS A 170 -0.15 -7.88 -1.26
N TRP A 171 -0.63 -6.78 -1.82
CA TRP A 171 -1.40 -6.77 -3.07
C TRP A 171 -0.50 -6.78 -4.29
N GLU A 172 -0.76 -7.71 -5.22
CA GLU A 172 -0.16 -7.70 -6.55
C GLU A 172 -0.83 -6.63 -7.43
N ARG A 173 0.00 -5.80 -8.08
CA ARG A 173 -0.48 -4.73 -8.95
C ARG A 173 0.27 -4.74 -10.28
N ALA A 174 -0.48 -4.75 -11.38
CA ALA A 174 0.10 -4.59 -12.70
C ALA A 174 0.45 -3.10 -12.94
N LEU A 175 1.67 -2.85 -13.41
CA LEU A 175 2.17 -1.52 -13.75
C LEU A 175 1.96 -1.15 -15.22
N ALA A 176 1.85 -2.15 -16.08
CA ALA A 176 1.57 -2.03 -17.51
C ALA A 176 1.18 -3.40 -18.06
N TYR A 177 0.67 -3.45 -19.31
CA TYR A 177 0.25 -4.69 -19.94
C TYR A 177 0.91 -4.87 -21.32
N GLU A 178 1.64 -5.96 -21.50
CA GLU A 178 2.33 -6.26 -22.77
C GLU A 178 1.36 -6.29 -23.98
N SER A 179 0.11 -6.77 -23.77
CA SER A 179 -0.91 -6.77 -24.82
C SER A 179 -1.23 -5.37 -25.38
N ASN A 180 -0.85 -4.31 -24.68
CA ASN A 180 -1.05 -2.94 -25.13
C ASN A 180 0.06 -2.45 -26.06
N ARG A 181 1.21 -3.14 -26.13
CA ARG A 181 2.30 -2.77 -27.05
C ARG A 181 1.82 -2.70 -28.50
N GLU A 182 1.08 -3.69 -28.96
CA GLU A 182 0.54 -3.70 -30.32
C GLU A 182 -0.63 -2.70 -30.45
N LYS A 183 -1.56 -2.72 -29.52
CA LYS A 183 -2.77 -1.87 -29.55
C LYS A 183 -2.47 -0.38 -29.52
N LEU A 184 -1.42 0.01 -28.81
CA LEU A 184 -0.99 1.39 -28.63
C LEU A 184 0.23 1.76 -29.46
N SER A 185 0.50 1.01 -30.54
CA SER A 185 1.69 1.20 -31.39
C SER A 185 1.82 2.62 -31.97
N GLU A 186 0.73 3.32 -32.21
CA GLU A 186 0.76 4.70 -32.69
C GLU A 186 1.34 5.66 -31.64
N TYR A 187 0.97 5.51 -30.37
CA TYR A 187 1.54 6.30 -29.26
C TYR A 187 3.02 5.96 -29.02
N LEU A 188 3.38 4.70 -29.17
CA LEU A 188 4.76 4.23 -28.93
C LEU A 188 5.77 4.84 -29.89
N LYS A 189 5.35 5.29 -31.08
CA LYS A 189 6.27 5.89 -32.08
C LYS A 189 7.01 7.11 -31.58
N ASP A 190 6.37 7.91 -30.75
CA ASP A 190 6.88 9.19 -30.25
C ASP A 190 7.46 9.07 -28.83
N ILE A 191 7.35 7.92 -28.18
CA ILE A 191 7.85 7.69 -26.83
C ILE A 191 9.31 7.17 -26.94
N PRO A 192 10.29 7.90 -26.38
CA PRO A 192 11.68 7.45 -26.42
C PRO A 192 11.87 6.21 -25.55
N VAL A 193 12.44 5.17 -26.13
CA VAL A 193 12.85 3.99 -25.35
C VAL A 193 14.07 4.36 -24.51
N ARG A 194 13.95 4.26 -23.20
CA ARG A 194 15.08 4.42 -22.28
C ARG A 194 16.02 3.24 -22.43
N LYS A 195 17.33 3.51 -22.53
CA LYS A 195 18.34 2.52 -22.91
C LYS A 195 19.15 1.96 -21.75
N ASN A 196 19.00 2.51 -20.56
CA ASN A 196 19.77 2.05 -19.41
C ASN A 196 18.93 1.12 -18.54
N GLU A 197 19.56 0.08 -18.01
CA GLU A 197 18.92 -0.92 -17.17
C GLU A 197 18.31 -0.33 -15.89
N TRP A 198 18.87 0.75 -15.39
CA TRP A 198 18.37 1.45 -14.21
C TRP A 198 16.96 2.00 -14.41
N ASP A 199 16.64 2.43 -15.63
CA ASP A 199 15.34 3.00 -15.97
C ASP A 199 14.28 1.95 -16.31
N GLN A 200 14.70 0.78 -16.83
CA GLN A 200 13.79 -0.19 -17.48
C GLN A 200 13.85 -1.60 -16.91
N ARG A 201 14.47 -1.79 -15.75
CA ARG A 201 14.85 -3.13 -15.29
C ARG A 201 13.68 -4.13 -15.24
N HIS A 202 12.49 -3.70 -14.87
CA HIS A 202 11.35 -4.60 -14.64
C HIS A 202 10.07 -4.20 -15.40
N VAL A 203 9.93 -2.94 -15.80
CA VAL A 203 8.71 -2.43 -16.43
C VAL A 203 9.04 -1.67 -17.70
N PRO A 204 8.41 -2.01 -18.83
CA PRO A 204 8.57 -1.25 -20.06
C PRO A 204 7.84 0.10 -19.95
N TYR A 205 8.55 1.14 -19.57
CA TYR A 205 8.01 2.49 -19.41
C TYR A 205 7.31 3.04 -20.63
N GLU A 206 7.77 2.66 -21.84
CA GLU A 206 7.15 3.08 -23.07
C GLU A 206 5.69 2.60 -23.14
N ILE A 207 5.39 1.37 -22.66
CA ILE A 207 4.00 0.89 -22.62
C ILE A 207 3.19 1.67 -21.60
N ALA A 208 3.70 1.86 -20.39
CA ALA A 208 3.00 2.63 -19.35
C ALA A 208 2.72 4.06 -19.79
N ASN A 209 3.66 4.71 -20.50
CA ASN A 209 3.46 6.04 -21.07
C ASN A 209 2.41 6.04 -22.20
N ALA A 210 2.39 5.03 -23.05
CA ALA A 210 1.38 4.89 -24.09
C ALA A 210 -0.02 4.65 -23.50
N GLU A 211 -0.13 3.85 -22.43
CA GLU A 211 -1.37 3.65 -21.68
C GLU A 211 -1.89 4.96 -21.07
N HIS A 212 -0.98 5.77 -20.50
CA HIS A 212 -1.33 7.10 -19.99
C HIS A 212 -1.90 8.01 -21.09
N LEU A 213 -1.22 8.10 -22.23
CA LEU A 213 -1.70 8.90 -23.37
C LEU A 213 -3.06 8.41 -23.90
N ALA A 214 -3.21 7.08 -24.02
CA ALA A 214 -4.46 6.48 -24.46
C ALA A 214 -5.63 6.77 -23.50
N MET A 215 -5.37 6.79 -22.21
CA MET A 215 -6.38 7.17 -21.21
C MET A 215 -6.77 8.63 -21.33
N SER A 216 -5.80 9.53 -21.49
CA SER A 216 -6.04 10.98 -21.60
C SER A 216 -6.78 11.35 -22.88
N GLU A 217 -6.57 10.63 -23.99
CA GLU A 217 -7.16 10.94 -25.30
C GLU A 217 -8.39 10.10 -25.63
N SER A 218 -8.58 8.97 -24.97
CA SER A 218 -9.67 8.03 -25.25
C SER A 218 -10.30 7.49 -23.97
N VAL A 219 -9.99 6.27 -23.57
CA VAL A 219 -10.50 5.64 -22.35
C VAL A 219 -9.52 4.59 -21.86
N GLY A 220 -9.37 4.50 -20.54
CA GLY A 220 -8.61 3.46 -19.87
C GLY A 220 -9.35 2.87 -18.68
N MET A 221 -8.98 1.65 -18.33
CA MET A 221 -9.47 0.95 -17.15
C MET A 221 -8.31 0.53 -16.27
N ILE A 222 -8.44 0.75 -14.95
CA ILE A 222 -7.40 0.45 -13.96
C ILE A 222 -8.00 -0.39 -12.84
N ASN A 223 -7.27 -1.44 -12.44
CA ASN A 223 -7.61 -2.22 -11.25
C ASN A 223 -7.19 -1.46 -9.97
N LEU A 224 -8.17 -1.10 -9.15
CA LEU A 224 -8.02 -0.38 -7.89
C LEU A 224 -8.39 -1.22 -6.67
N SER A 225 -8.52 -2.53 -6.81
CA SER A 225 -8.99 -3.43 -5.72
C SER A 225 -8.05 -3.46 -4.51
N HIS A 226 -6.85 -2.93 -4.64
CA HIS A 226 -5.88 -2.81 -3.55
C HIS A 226 -6.12 -1.60 -2.63
N PHE A 227 -7.03 -0.68 -2.98
CA PHE A 227 -7.39 0.41 -2.08
C PHE A 227 -8.21 -0.12 -0.91
N PRO A 228 -7.82 0.17 0.34
CA PRO A 228 -8.59 -0.23 1.50
C PRO A 228 -9.96 0.43 1.54
N ILE A 229 -10.96 -0.39 1.77
CA ILE A 229 -12.36 0.02 1.87
C ILE A 229 -12.87 -0.30 3.27
N MET A 230 -13.44 0.69 3.95
CA MET A 230 -14.05 0.53 5.27
C MET A 230 -15.46 1.13 5.25
N ASP A 231 -16.45 0.34 5.67
CA ASP A 231 -17.80 0.82 5.91
C ASP A 231 -17.95 1.16 7.41
N ILE A 232 -18.31 2.40 7.68
CA ILE A 232 -18.48 2.99 9.03
C ILE A 232 -19.97 3.16 9.25
N GLU A 233 -20.53 2.50 10.26
CA GLU A 233 -21.98 2.47 10.49
C GLU A 233 -22.31 2.54 11.98
N GLY A 234 -23.26 3.38 12.32
CA GLY A 234 -23.75 3.52 13.69
C GLY A 234 -24.23 4.93 14.02
N PRO A 235 -24.92 5.10 15.16
CA PRO A 235 -25.46 6.39 15.58
C PRO A 235 -24.41 7.51 15.69
N ASP A 236 -23.17 7.16 16.09
CA ASP A 236 -22.07 8.09 16.26
C ASP A 236 -21.12 8.17 15.03
N ALA A 237 -21.45 7.50 13.92
CA ALA A 237 -20.59 7.48 12.74
C ALA A 237 -20.32 8.88 12.16
N GLU A 238 -21.38 9.70 12.04
CA GLU A 238 -21.26 11.10 11.59
C GLU A 238 -20.35 11.89 12.53
N LYS A 239 -20.59 11.82 13.83
CA LYS A 239 -19.81 12.54 14.85
C LYS A 239 -18.32 12.16 14.79
N MET A 240 -18.01 10.87 14.63
CA MET A 240 -16.63 10.39 14.51
C MET A 240 -15.93 10.95 13.27
N LEU A 241 -16.60 10.87 12.12
CA LEU A 241 -16.04 11.32 10.86
C LEU A 241 -15.93 12.85 10.78
N GLU A 242 -16.89 13.60 11.31
CA GLU A 242 -16.83 15.07 11.41
C GLU A 242 -15.65 15.56 12.26
N TYR A 243 -15.28 14.81 13.30
CA TYR A 243 -14.13 15.17 14.13
C TYR A 243 -12.79 14.92 13.41
N LEU A 244 -12.67 13.78 12.74
CA LEU A 244 -11.41 13.37 12.11
C LEU A 244 -11.17 14.06 10.76
N SER A 245 -12.22 14.48 10.07
CA SER A 245 -12.14 15.03 8.71
C SER A 245 -12.05 16.54 8.69
N VAL A 246 -11.29 17.07 7.72
CA VAL A 246 -11.28 18.52 7.41
C VAL A 246 -12.60 18.96 6.79
N ALA A 247 -13.13 18.17 5.86
CA ALA A 247 -14.38 18.47 5.19
C ALA A 247 -15.58 18.04 6.02
N LYS A 248 -16.70 18.75 5.87
CA LYS A 248 -17.99 18.32 6.46
C LYS A 248 -18.53 17.10 5.72
N VAL A 249 -18.82 16.05 6.47
CA VAL A 249 -19.32 14.78 5.94
C VAL A 249 -20.76 14.47 6.34
N GLY A 250 -21.26 15.13 7.34
CA GLY A 250 -22.59 14.95 7.93
C GLY A 250 -23.58 16.08 7.67
N GLY A 251 -24.55 16.22 8.56
CA GLY A 251 -25.60 17.25 8.51
C GLY A 251 -26.43 17.17 7.22
N ASN A 252 -26.40 18.25 6.43
CA ASN A 252 -27.13 18.36 5.18
C ASN A 252 -26.45 17.69 3.97
N THR A 253 -25.35 16.95 4.19
CA THR A 253 -24.70 16.19 3.11
C THR A 253 -25.65 15.13 2.58
N PRO A 254 -26.03 15.15 1.30
CA PRO A 254 -26.99 14.19 0.78
C PRO A 254 -26.41 12.77 0.71
N ILE A 255 -27.29 11.77 0.84
CA ILE A 255 -26.93 10.37 0.55
C ILE A 255 -26.46 10.29 -0.91
N GLY A 256 -25.38 9.54 -1.13
CA GLY A 256 -24.72 9.44 -2.43
C GLY A 256 -23.69 10.53 -2.68
N LYS A 257 -23.45 11.47 -1.77
CA LYS A 257 -22.34 12.43 -1.88
C LYS A 257 -21.02 11.73 -1.62
N VAL A 258 -20.04 12.00 -2.47
CA VAL A 258 -18.62 11.62 -2.28
C VAL A 258 -17.84 12.87 -1.91
N ILE A 259 -17.00 12.76 -0.90
CA ILE A 259 -16.22 13.87 -0.33
C ILE A 259 -14.76 13.44 -0.28
N TYR A 260 -13.90 14.17 -1.00
CA TYR A 260 -12.46 14.07 -0.83
C TYR A 260 -12.05 14.90 0.39
N THR A 261 -11.27 14.32 1.29
CA THR A 261 -10.85 14.97 2.53
C THR A 261 -9.56 14.35 3.07
N ASN A 262 -9.03 14.99 4.11
CA ASN A 262 -7.93 14.47 4.90
C ASN A 262 -8.38 14.21 6.34
N PHE A 263 -7.82 13.22 6.98
CA PHE A 263 -7.77 13.12 8.44
C PHE A 263 -6.54 13.88 8.90
N LEU A 264 -6.70 14.70 9.93
CA LEU A 264 -5.62 15.48 10.51
C LEU A 264 -5.33 15.03 11.93
N ASP A 265 -4.08 15.24 12.36
CA ASP A 265 -3.73 15.27 13.77
C ASP A 265 -4.15 16.64 14.42
N GLU A 266 -3.93 16.76 15.71
CA GLU A 266 -4.31 17.97 16.48
C GLU A 266 -3.51 19.23 16.12
N ASP A 267 -2.37 19.08 15.45
CA ASP A 267 -1.52 20.18 14.98
C ASP A 267 -1.81 20.55 13.52
N GLY A 268 -2.72 19.83 12.85
CA GLY A 268 -3.08 20.02 11.46
C GLY A 268 -2.19 19.25 10.49
N GLY A 269 -1.35 18.32 10.97
CA GLY A 269 -0.60 17.39 10.15
C GLY A 269 -1.53 16.38 9.47
N VAL A 270 -1.24 16.07 8.20
CA VAL A 270 -2.05 15.11 7.43
C VAL A 270 -1.73 13.69 7.89
N HIS A 271 -2.74 13.01 8.44
CA HIS A 271 -2.65 11.59 8.81
C HIS A 271 -3.04 10.68 7.67
N ALA A 272 -4.14 10.98 6.99
CA ALA A 272 -4.64 10.22 5.85
C ALA A 272 -5.27 11.12 4.80
N ASP A 273 -5.18 10.68 3.54
CA ASP A 273 -5.79 11.26 2.36
C ASP A 273 -6.80 10.24 1.83
N LEU A 274 -8.07 10.59 1.75
CA LEU A 274 -9.14 9.63 1.52
C LEU A 274 -10.42 10.24 0.93
N THR A 275 -11.30 9.35 0.48
CA THR A 275 -12.67 9.72 0.13
C THR A 275 -13.66 9.14 1.14
N ILE A 276 -14.70 9.92 1.46
CA ILE A 276 -15.83 9.51 2.28
C ILE A 276 -17.10 9.62 1.45
N SER A 277 -17.84 8.52 1.32
CA SER A 277 -19.12 8.47 0.63
C SER A 277 -20.23 8.23 1.63
N ARG A 278 -21.28 9.07 1.64
CA ARG A 278 -22.46 8.84 2.47
C ARG A 278 -23.40 7.84 1.81
N LEU A 279 -23.45 6.61 2.34
CA LEU A 279 -24.25 5.53 1.79
C LEU A 279 -25.71 5.53 2.31
N ALA A 280 -25.92 5.94 3.56
CA ALA A 280 -27.21 6.05 4.23
C ALA A 280 -27.12 7.09 5.35
N GLU A 281 -28.20 7.25 6.12
CA GLU A 281 -28.27 8.24 7.21
C GLU A 281 -27.08 8.13 8.19
N ASN A 282 -26.78 6.91 8.66
CA ASN A 282 -25.70 6.62 9.61
C ASN A 282 -24.68 5.63 9.05
N LYS A 283 -24.47 5.66 7.74
CA LYS A 283 -23.55 4.74 7.07
C LYS A 283 -22.69 5.47 6.03
N TYR A 284 -21.40 5.29 6.17
CA TYR A 284 -20.39 5.92 5.33
C TYR A 284 -19.40 4.87 4.80
N ARG A 285 -18.86 5.11 3.63
CA ARG A 285 -17.74 4.32 3.07
C ARG A 285 -16.51 5.19 2.98
N ILE A 286 -15.41 4.71 3.51
CA ILE A 286 -14.08 5.29 3.37
C ILE A 286 -13.31 4.46 2.37
N VAL A 287 -12.58 5.15 1.46
CA VAL A 287 -11.55 4.56 0.59
C VAL A 287 -10.29 5.36 0.81
N THR A 288 -9.22 4.68 1.25
CA THR A 288 -7.94 5.30 1.64
C THR A 288 -6.76 4.74 0.83
N GLY A 289 -5.55 5.25 1.08
CA GLY A 289 -4.33 4.88 0.37
C GLY A 289 -3.98 3.40 0.51
N GLY A 290 -3.53 2.77 -0.59
CA GLY A 290 -3.32 1.32 -0.66
C GLY A 290 -2.35 0.74 0.37
N ALA A 291 -1.40 1.51 0.85
CA ALA A 291 -0.43 1.08 1.86
C ALA A 291 -0.91 1.32 3.32
N ASP A 292 -1.85 2.23 3.52
CA ASP A 292 -2.12 2.85 4.82
C ASP A 292 -3.34 2.30 5.56
N GLY A 293 -4.11 1.42 4.93
CA GLY A 293 -5.41 0.98 5.43
C GLY A 293 -5.42 0.42 6.84
N ASN A 294 -4.39 -0.33 7.24
CA ASN A 294 -4.34 -0.87 8.60
C ASN A 294 -4.08 0.24 9.64
N ARG A 295 -3.19 1.18 9.32
CA ARG A 295 -2.92 2.35 10.17
C ARG A 295 -4.17 3.22 10.33
N ASP A 296 -4.88 3.48 9.24
CA ASP A 296 -6.11 4.27 9.26
C ASP A 296 -7.22 3.56 10.03
N TRP A 297 -7.32 2.23 9.89
CA TRP A 297 -8.25 1.43 10.69
C TRP A 297 -7.92 1.51 12.19
N VAL A 298 -6.63 1.45 12.57
CA VAL A 298 -6.18 1.59 13.96
C VAL A 298 -6.54 2.96 14.52
N LEU A 299 -6.35 4.03 13.74
CA LEU A 299 -6.77 5.38 14.12
C LEU A 299 -8.27 5.43 14.41
N LEU A 300 -9.10 4.98 13.48
CA LEU A 300 -10.55 4.97 13.60
C LEU A 300 -11.02 4.15 14.80
N ARG A 301 -10.47 2.95 14.99
CA ARG A 301 -10.79 2.07 16.11
C ARG A 301 -10.41 2.71 17.44
N ASN A 302 -9.20 3.23 17.56
CA ASN A 302 -8.73 3.84 18.79
C ASN A 302 -9.58 5.07 19.16
N TYR A 303 -9.87 5.93 18.19
CA TYR A 303 -10.73 7.09 18.43
C TYR A 303 -12.14 6.68 18.88
N ARG A 304 -12.74 5.67 18.22
CA ARG A 304 -14.03 5.09 18.64
C ARG A 304 -14.00 4.61 20.09
N ASP A 305 -12.99 3.82 20.44
CA ASP A 305 -12.88 3.16 21.75
C ASP A 305 -12.60 4.17 22.86
N ASP A 306 -11.68 5.10 22.64
CA ASP A 306 -11.32 6.15 23.61
C ASP A 306 -12.48 7.10 23.90
N ASN A 307 -13.38 7.30 22.93
CA ASN A 307 -14.57 8.15 23.09
C ASN A 307 -15.87 7.36 23.33
N SER A 308 -15.79 6.03 23.48
CA SER A 308 -16.95 5.14 23.71
C SER A 308 -18.07 5.36 22.69
N LEU A 309 -17.74 5.51 21.40
CA LEU A 309 -18.72 5.77 20.34
C LEU A 309 -19.41 4.48 19.87
N ASP A 310 -20.70 4.58 19.62
CA ASP A 310 -21.51 3.49 19.05
C ASP A 310 -21.34 3.47 17.52
N VAL A 311 -20.23 2.85 17.07
CA VAL A 311 -19.83 2.77 15.67
C VAL A 311 -19.26 1.39 15.36
N ASN A 312 -19.74 0.78 14.30
CA ASN A 312 -19.14 -0.40 13.68
C ASN A 312 -18.21 0.02 12.54
N ILE A 313 -17.01 -0.53 12.51
CA ILE A 313 -15.99 -0.33 11.47
C ILE A 313 -15.79 -1.67 10.76
N ASN A 314 -16.28 -1.80 9.53
CA ASN A 314 -16.23 -3.03 8.77
C ASN A 314 -15.23 -2.91 7.62
N ILE A 315 -14.14 -3.67 7.66
CA ILE A 315 -13.17 -3.75 6.56
C ILE A 315 -13.82 -4.52 5.43
N ARG A 316 -13.85 -3.91 4.23
CA ARG A 316 -14.50 -4.46 3.04
C ARG A 316 -13.52 -4.70 1.89
N THR A 317 -12.24 -4.46 2.09
CA THR A 317 -11.19 -4.50 1.06
C THR A 317 -11.17 -5.83 0.29
N HIS A 318 -11.36 -6.95 0.98
CA HIS A 318 -11.37 -8.27 0.34
C HIS A 318 -12.75 -8.70 -0.19
N ASP A 319 -13.80 -7.97 0.17
CA ASP A 319 -15.17 -8.25 -0.27
C ASP A 319 -15.57 -7.52 -1.55
N ILE A 320 -14.83 -6.46 -1.89
CA ILE A 320 -15.18 -5.54 -2.97
C ILE A 320 -13.97 -5.40 -3.92
N ALA A 321 -14.20 -5.71 -5.19
CA ALA A 321 -13.27 -5.37 -6.25
C ALA A 321 -13.60 -3.99 -6.81
N THR A 322 -12.58 -3.23 -7.18
CA THR A 322 -12.75 -1.86 -7.69
C THR A 322 -12.05 -1.70 -9.03
N LEU A 323 -12.79 -1.18 -10.01
CA LEU A 323 -12.27 -0.77 -11.31
C LEU A 323 -12.44 0.74 -11.48
N GLY A 324 -11.38 1.42 -11.85
CA GLY A 324 -11.43 2.79 -12.37
C GLY A 324 -11.65 2.78 -13.88
N LEU A 325 -12.58 3.56 -14.37
CA LEU A 325 -12.85 3.77 -15.80
C LEU A 325 -12.80 5.27 -16.09
N TRP A 326 -11.77 5.73 -16.78
CA TRP A 326 -11.54 7.15 -17.02
C TRP A 326 -11.12 7.47 -18.46
N GLY A 327 -11.34 8.71 -18.84
CA GLY A 327 -11.00 9.29 -20.14
C GLY A 327 -12.20 9.90 -20.84
N PRO A 328 -11.98 10.66 -21.93
CA PRO A 328 -13.06 11.29 -22.70
C PRO A 328 -14.12 10.29 -23.21
N GLY A 329 -13.72 9.06 -23.48
CA GLY A 329 -14.58 7.97 -23.96
C GLY A 329 -15.29 7.16 -22.84
N ALA A 330 -15.03 7.47 -21.55
CA ALA A 330 -15.55 6.65 -20.44
C ALA A 330 -17.09 6.57 -20.40
N GLU A 331 -17.79 7.67 -20.67
CA GLU A 331 -19.26 7.68 -20.71
C GLU A 331 -19.82 6.79 -21.83
N ALA A 332 -19.22 6.86 -23.02
CA ALA A 332 -19.61 5.99 -24.14
C ALA A 332 -19.29 4.51 -23.87
N ALA A 333 -18.17 4.22 -23.23
CA ALA A 333 -17.78 2.87 -22.85
C ALA A 333 -18.76 2.28 -21.84
N LEU A 334 -19.07 3.00 -20.74
CA LEU A 334 -20.01 2.54 -19.70
C LEU A 334 -21.46 2.46 -20.25
N GLY A 335 -21.84 3.35 -21.16
CA GLY A 335 -23.14 3.38 -21.81
C GLY A 335 -23.49 2.14 -22.64
N ASN A 336 -22.51 1.26 -22.94
CA ASN A 336 -22.78 -0.05 -23.53
C ASN A 336 -23.39 -1.06 -22.53
N PHE A 337 -23.29 -0.78 -21.24
CA PHE A 337 -23.72 -1.69 -20.18
C PHE A 337 -24.89 -1.14 -19.36
N VAL A 338 -25.15 0.18 -19.43
CA VAL A 338 -26.25 0.84 -18.70
C VAL A 338 -27.01 1.76 -19.64
N ASP A 339 -28.21 2.20 -19.23
CA ASP A 339 -28.92 3.28 -19.94
C ASP A 339 -28.03 4.55 -19.89
N PRO A 340 -27.63 5.11 -21.05
CA PRO A 340 -26.81 6.31 -21.09
C PRO A 340 -27.42 7.51 -20.33
N SER A 341 -28.75 7.60 -20.25
CA SER A 341 -29.41 8.65 -19.47
C SER A 341 -29.14 8.53 -17.97
N ALA A 342 -28.87 7.32 -17.47
CA ALA A 342 -28.56 7.10 -16.06
C ALA A 342 -27.16 7.57 -15.65
N ILE A 343 -26.25 7.74 -16.62
CA ILE A 343 -24.83 8.07 -16.33
C ILE A 343 -24.39 9.44 -16.88
N ASN A 344 -25.29 10.17 -17.53
CA ASN A 344 -24.99 11.54 -17.97
C ASN A 344 -24.74 12.47 -16.76
N LEU A 345 -24.17 13.66 -17.02
CA LEU A 345 -23.76 14.60 -15.98
C LEU A 345 -24.95 15.13 -15.15
N GLU A 346 -26.15 15.24 -15.75
CA GLU A 346 -27.35 15.71 -15.06
C GLU A 346 -27.84 14.69 -14.02
N ASN A 347 -27.90 13.41 -14.40
CA ASN A 347 -28.43 12.33 -13.55
C ASN A 347 -27.37 11.65 -12.69
N PHE A 348 -26.10 11.89 -12.96
CA PHE A 348 -24.96 11.40 -12.18
C PHE A 348 -23.89 12.50 -12.10
N PRO A 349 -24.09 13.52 -11.25
CA PRO A 349 -23.14 14.62 -11.12
C PRO A 349 -21.78 14.18 -10.58
N PHE A 350 -20.74 14.94 -10.85
CA PHE A 350 -19.41 14.74 -10.29
C PHE A 350 -19.45 14.77 -8.76
N VAL A 351 -18.59 14.00 -8.12
CA VAL A 351 -18.50 13.75 -6.67
C VAL A 351 -19.80 13.23 -6.06
N THR A 352 -20.50 12.37 -6.82
CA THR A 352 -21.64 11.58 -6.31
C THR A 352 -21.44 10.11 -6.59
N ALA A 353 -22.20 9.28 -5.90
CA ALA A 353 -22.20 7.83 -6.04
C ALA A 353 -23.61 7.26 -5.95
N LYS A 354 -23.84 6.18 -6.66
CA LYS A 354 -25.12 5.44 -6.63
C LYS A 354 -24.97 4.01 -7.12
N ASN A 355 -25.99 3.21 -6.87
CA ASN A 355 -26.10 1.88 -7.46
C ASN A 355 -26.47 1.97 -8.95
N LEU A 356 -25.84 1.11 -9.74
CA LEU A 356 -26.12 0.87 -11.15
C LEU A 356 -26.28 -0.64 -11.36
N THR A 357 -27.10 -1.01 -12.33
CA THR A 357 -27.17 -2.38 -12.82
C THR A 357 -26.52 -2.42 -14.20
N LEU A 358 -25.41 -3.16 -14.31
CA LEU A 358 -24.70 -3.37 -15.58
C LEU A 358 -25.32 -4.56 -16.31
N ASN A 359 -25.80 -4.33 -17.52
CA ASN A 359 -26.30 -5.37 -18.40
C ASN A 359 -25.14 -5.98 -19.18
N LEU A 360 -24.85 -7.24 -18.92
CA LEU A 360 -23.78 -7.98 -19.56
C LEU A 360 -24.33 -8.80 -20.75
N SER A 361 -23.42 -9.44 -21.49
CA SER A 361 -23.81 -10.39 -22.54
C SER A 361 -24.64 -11.56 -21.98
N GLU A 362 -25.38 -12.22 -22.86
CA GLU A 362 -26.23 -13.39 -22.53
C GLU A 362 -27.37 -13.11 -21.53
N GLY A 363 -27.81 -11.85 -21.40
CA GLY A 363 -28.90 -11.47 -20.50
C GLY A 363 -28.52 -11.49 -19.02
N LYS A 364 -27.23 -11.56 -18.69
CA LYS A 364 -26.73 -11.42 -17.32
C LYS A 364 -26.78 -9.96 -16.93
N ALA A 365 -27.03 -9.69 -15.67
CA ALA A 365 -26.92 -8.36 -15.08
C ALA A 365 -26.20 -8.43 -13.73
N ILE A 366 -25.47 -7.39 -13.39
CA ILE A 366 -24.77 -7.30 -12.12
C ILE A 366 -24.99 -5.92 -11.50
N ASP A 367 -25.28 -5.90 -10.22
CA ASP A 367 -25.40 -4.67 -9.47
C ASP A 367 -24.05 -4.22 -8.96
N VAL A 368 -23.75 -2.95 -9.18
CA VAL A 368 -22.50 -2.31 -8.75
C VAL A 368 -22.83 -1.01 -8.03
N TRP A 369 -21.97 -0.61 -7.14
CA TRP A 369 -21.96 0.75 -6.63
C TRP A 369 -20.90 1.54 -7.40
N ALA A 370 -21.28 2.69 -7.96
CA ALA A 370 -20.38 3.51 -8.77
C ALA A 370 -20.26 4.91 -8.18
N ALA A 371 -19.05 5.45 -8.18
CA ALA A 371 -18.76 6.81 -7.77
C ALA A 371 -18.20 7.60 -8.97
N ARG A 372 -18.84 8.71 -9.32
CA ARG A 372 -18.32 9.61 -10.37
C ARG A 372 -17.27 10.53 -9.80
N ILE A 373 -16.05 10.06 -9.77
CA ILE A 373 -14.87 10.76 -9.26
C ILE A 373 -13.70 10.54 -10.19
N SER A 374 -12.68 11.38 -10.08
CA SER A 374 -11.46 11.28 -10.85
C SER A 374 -10.27 11.26 -9.92
N TYR A 375 -9.29 10.44 -10.24
CA TYR A 375 -8.01 10.40 -9.52
C TYR A 375 -7.02 11.44 -10.09
N VAL A 376 -7.02 11.61 -11.41
CA VAL A 376 -6.04 12.46 -12.10
C VAL A 376 -6.67 13.57 -12.97
N GLY A 377 -8.00 13.73 -12.92
CA GLY A 377 -8.73 14.80 -13.60
C GLY A 377 -9.57 14.36 -14.80
N GLU A 378 -9.35 13.17 -15.36
CA GLU A 378 -10.19 12.63 -16.44
C GLU A 378 -11.61 12.30 -15.97
N SER A 379 -12.59 12.49 -16.85
CA SER A 379 -13.98 12.11 -16.56
C SER A 379 -14.15 10.60 -16.47
N GLY A 380 -14.93 10.13 -15.50
CA GLY A 380 -15.20 8.70 -15.37
C GLY A 380 -15.72 8.28 -14.00
N TRP A 381 -15.50 7.04 -13.65
CA TRP A 381 -16.05 6.42 -12.45
C TRP A 381 -15.09 5.43 -11.82
N GLU A 382 -15.18 5.30 -10.50
CA GLU A 382 -14.80 4.10 -9.78
C GLU A 382 -16.04 3.20 -9.67
N ILE A 383 -15.89 1.93 -10.07
CA ILE A 383 -16.95 0.92 -10.11
C ILE A 383 -16.60 -0.17 -9.10
N TYR A 384 -17.46 -0.35 -8.12
CA TYR A 384 -17.27 -1.26 -7.00
C TYR A 384 -18.18 -2.47 -7.14
N LEU A 385 -17.59 -3.64 -7.20
CA LEU A 385 -18.24 -4.93 -7.40
C LEU A 385 -18.09 -5.79 -6.15
N ASN A 386 -19.16 -6.40 -5.66
CA ASN A 386 -19.00 -7.42 -4.63
C ASN A 386 -18.35 -8.67 -5.24
N ASN A 387 -17.35 -9.25 -4.57
CA ASN A 387 -16.61 -10.41 -5.07
C ASN A 387 -17.46 -11.68 -5.22
N ASN A 388 -18.69 -11.68 -4.67
CA ASN A 388 -19.65 -12.77 -4.78
C ASN A 388 -20.75 -12.51 -5.83
N SER A 389 -20.58 -11.49 -6.68
CA SER A 389 -21.60 -11.07 -7.67
C SER A 389 -21.40 -11.76 -9.01
#